data_ea32d129664a6473f5f9e1d2a78f4491
#
_entry.id   ea32d129664a6473f5f9e1d2a78f4491
#
_cell.length_a   1.000
_cell.length_b   1.000
_cell.length_c   1.000
_cell.angle_alpha   90.00
_cell.angle_beta   90.00
_cell.angle_gamma   90.00
#
_symmetry.space_group_name_H-M   'P 1'
#
loop_
_entity.id
_entity.type
_entity.pdbx_description
1 polymer ?
#
loop_
_entity_poly.entity_id
_entity_poly.type
_entity_poly.pdbx_seq_one_letter_code
_entity_poly.pdbx_strand_id
1 'polypeptide(L)'
;MDRLLEATARAERAHFWFQGFRRFVAPLLVRATAGVTDPLILDCGCGTGNNLAMLRGYGRACGIDITWSGLAYARRNGEKLVARASATQLPFPAGKFDLITSFDVLYAFDDEMERAALNEMYRVLRPGGQIIINVAALNFLKGNHSVLGGEVRRYDRAELRDHLVRTGFTVLRITYTNFTILPMVAGIRFAQRLVGHRESTSEMSVPSRPVNAALSALLAVESAALKVMNMPLGSSLLVLAQKPLTPHSTVNCSHSTVN
;
A
#
# COMPACT_ATOMS: atom_id res chain seq x y z
N MET A 1 17.12 -11.11 11.46
CA MET A 1 15.82 -10.48 11.14
C MET A 1 15.63 -9.15 11.87
N ASP A 2 15.85 -9.05 13.19
CA ASP A 2 15.65 -7.82 13.97
C ASP A 2 16.52 -6.63 13.57
N ARG A 3 17.81 -6.85 13.25
CA ARG A 3 18.71 -5.76 12.79
C ARG A 3 18.28 -5.15 11.45
N LEU A 4 17.78 -5.96 10.53
CA LEU A 4 17.25 -5.49 9.24
C LEU A 4 15.98 -4.65 9.44
N LEU A 5 15.10 -5.06 10.32
CA LEU A 5 13.89 -4.33 10.71
C LEU A 5 14.23 -2.97 11.35
N GLU A 6 15.21 -2.92 12.24
CA GLU A 6 15.65 -1.66 12.86
C GLU A 6 16.33 -0.72 11.86
N ALA A 7 17.13 -1.25 10.93
CA ALA A 7 17.75 -0.47 9.86
C ALA A 7 16.70 0.10 8.93
N THR A 8 15.71 -0.72 8.50
CA THR A 8 14.58 -0.29 7.69
C THR A 8 13.76 0.78 8.40
N ALA A 9 13.41 0.60 9.66
CA ALA A 9 12.62 1.56 10.42
C ALA A 9 13.32 2.92 10.62
N ARG A 10 14.66 2.92 10.75
CA ARG A 10 15.45 4.16 10.75
C ARG A 10 15.50 4.81 9.38
N ALA A 11 15.67 4.01 8.32
CA ALA A 11 15.67 4.48 6.95
C ALA A 11 14.31 5.08 6.56
N GLU A 12 13.19 4.49 6.98
CA GLU A 12 11.82 4.96 6.71
C GLU A 12 11.57 6.42 7.12
N ARG A 13 12.26 6.92 8.13
CA ARG A 13 12.10 8.32 8.57
C ARG A 13 12.83 9.31 7.68
N ALA A 14 13.98 8.96 7.14
CA ALA A 14 14.89 9.87 6.46
C ALA A 14 15.01 9.63 4.95
N HIS A 15 14.74 8.42 4.48
CA HIS A 15 14.91 8.02 3.10
C HIS A 15 13.88 8.69 2.17
N PHE A 16 14.34 9.24 1.04
CA PHE A 16 13.51 9.94 0.06
C PHE A 16 12.27 9.15 -0.39
N TRP A 17 12.40 7.83 -0.53
CA TRP A 17 11.31 6.94 -0.96
C TRP A 17 10.11 7.00 -0.03
N PHE A 18 10.33 6.82 1.28
CA PHE A 18 9.25 6.85 2.26
C PHE A 18 8.69 8.25 2.48
N GLN A 19 9.53 9.29 2.36
CA GLN A 19 9.06 10.67 2.38
C GLN A 19 8.18 10.97 1.16
N GLY A 20 8.58 10.51 -0.03
CA GLY A 20 7.79 10.60 -1.26
C GLY A 20 6.47 9.87 -1.13
N PHE A 21 6.50 8.61 -0.67
CA PHE A 21 5.30 7.82 -0.43
C PHE A 21 4.29 8.55 0.46
N ARG A 22 4.72 9.07 1.61
CA ARG A 22 3.83 9.84 2.50
C ARG A 22 3.20 11.06 1.83
N ARG A 23 3.97 11.77 0.97
CA ARG A 23 3.44 12.89 0.18
C ARG A 23 2.39 12.45 -0.84
N PHE A 24 2.55 11.28 -1.47
CA PHE A 24 1.59 10.74 -2.43
C PHE A 24 0.29 10.31 -1.76
N VAL A 25 0.37 9.71 -0.58
CA VAL A 25 -0.77 9.18 0.17
C VAL A 25 -1.57 10.29 0.87
N ALA A 26 -0.91 11.34 1.38
CA ALA A 26 -1.54 12.39 2.17
C ALA A 26 -2.79 13.02 1.52
N PRO A 27 -2.83 13.39 0.23
CA PRO A 27 -4.04 13.92 -0.41
C PRO A 27 -5.19 12.91 -0.46
N LEU A 28 -4.88 11.62 -0.57
CA LEU A 28 -5.89 10.57 -0.55
C LEU A 28 -6.45 10.36 0.86
N LEU A 29 -5.62 10.46 1.90
CA LEU A 29 -6.05 10.41 3.30
C LEU A 29 -7.00 11.57 3.62
N VAL A 30 -6.64 12.81 3.24
CA VAL A 30 -7.53 13.96 3.37
C VAL A 30 -8.88 13.71 2.71
N ARG A 31 -8.88 13.21 1.47
CA ARG A 31 -10.11 12.90 0.74
C ARG A 31 -10.92 11.78 1.39
N ALA A 32 -10.25 10.70 1.83
CA ALA A 32 -10.91 9.52 2.38
C ALA A 32 -11.53 9.76 3.76
N THR A 33 -11.04 10.74 4.51
CA THR A 33 -11.54 11.10 5.84
C THR A 33 -12.41 12.36 5.85
N ALA A 34 -12.58 13.01 4.69
CA ALA A 34 -13.38 14.23 4.58
C ALA A 34 -14.84 13.99 5.02
N GLY A 35 -15.34 14.88 5.88
CA GLY A 35 -16.72 14.83 6.37
C GLY A 35 -16.99 13.75 7.43
N VAL A 36 -15.97 13.02 7.89
CA VAL A 36 -16.09 12.02 8.96
C VAL A 36 -15.48 12.58 10.24
N THR A 37 -16.28 12.68 11.30
CA THR A 37 -15.77 13.08 12.62
C THR A 37 -15.08 11.89 13.27
N ASP A 38 -13.82 12.07 13.67
CA ASP A 38 -12.99 11.09 14.35
C ASP A 38 -12.95 9.70 13.63
N PRO A 39 -12.49 9.64 12.37
CA PRO A 39 -12.52 8.41 11.59
C PRO A 39 -11.76 7.28 12.25
N LEU A 40 -12.31 6.06 12.19
CA LEU A 40 -11.62 4.85 12.63
C LEU A 40 -10.86 4.23 11.46
N ILE A 41 -9.53 4.15 11.57
CA ILE A 41 -8.61 3.75 10.51
C ILE A 41 -7.93 2.43 10.89
N LEU A 42 -7.94 1.45 9.99
CA LEU A 42 -7.19 0.21 10.11
C LEU A 42 -6.04 0.19 9.11
N ASP A 43 -4.81 -0.02 9.60
CA ASP A 43 -3.64 -0.30 8.76
C ASP A 43 -3.40 -1.81 8.69
N CYS A 44 -3.69 -2.42 7.55
CA CYS A 44 -3.49 -3.85 7.29
C CYS A 44 -2.06 -4.08 6.81
N GLY A 45 -1.23 -4.73 7.66
CA GLY A 45 0.20 -4.89 7.41
C GLY A 45 0.99 -3.69 7.94
N CYS A 46 0.72 -3.28 9.18
CA CYS A 46 1.32 -2.07 9.76
C CYS A 46 2.83 -2.20 10.06
N GLY A 47 3.40 -3.42 10.02
CA GLY A 47 4.82 -3.69 10.21
C GLY A 47 5.37 -3.03 11.46
N THR A 48 6.34 -2.14 11.27
CA THR A 48 7.01 -1.37 12.33
C THR A 48 6.16 -0.23 12.94
N GLY A 49 4.96 0.00 12.41
CA GLY A 49 4.03 1.04 12.88
C GLY A 49 4.34 2.47 12.37
N ASN A 50 5.34 2.66 11.54
CA ASN A 50 5.74 4.00 11.08
C ASN A 50 4.62 4.73 10.31
N ASN A 51 3.74 4.02 9.61
CA ASN A 51 2.58 4.60 8.94
C ASN A 51 1.46 4.97 9.91
N LEU A 52 1.32 4.27 11.04
CA LEU A 52 0.31 4.60 12.05
C LEU A 52 0.50 6.01 12.61
N ALA A 53 1.76 6.45 12.79
CA ALA A 53 2.04 7.82 13.21
C ALA A 53 1.49 8.87 12.24
N MET A 54 1.59 8.61 10.93
CA MET A 54 0.98 9.46 9.89
C MET A 54 -0.55 9.38 9.94
N LEU A 55 -1.10 8.17 10.02
CA LEU A 55 -2.55 7.93 9.99
C LEU A 55 -3.29 8.58 11.17
N ARG A 56 -2.65 8.66 12.35
CA ARG A 56 -3.21 9.37 13.51
C ARG A 56 -3.46 10.86 13.29
N GLY A 57 -2.80 11.47 12.31
CA GLY A 57 -3.11 12.85 11.87
C GLY A 57 -4.46 12.98 11.17
N TYR A 58 -5.11 11.87 10.82
CA TYR A 58 -6.37 11.85 10.09
C TYR A 58 -7.53 11.17 10.85
N GLY A 59 -7.24 10.49 11.96
CA GLY A 59 -8.24 9.80 12.77
C GLY A 59 -7.65 8.84 13.78
N ARG A 60 -8.49 8.04 14.42
CA ARG A 60 -8.06 6.98 15.34
C ARG A 60 -7.52 5.78 14.57
N ALA A 61 -6.21 5.64 14.51
CA ALA A 61 -5.55 4.57 13.77
C ALA A 61 -5.17 3.39 14.68
N CYS A 62 -5.44 2.17 14.21
CA CYS A 62 -4.92 0.92 14.74
C CYS A 62 -4.31 0.09 13.60
N GLY A 63 -3.46 -0.88 13.94
CA GLY A 63 -2.77 -1.69 12.94
C GLY A 63 -2.78 -3.17 13.26
N ILE A 64 -2.75 -3.97 12.22
CA ILE A 64 -2.47 -5.40 12.30
C ILE A 64 -1.28 -5.78 11.45
N ASP A 65 -0.54 -6.77 11.90
CA ASP A 65 0.53 -7.40 11.13
C ASP A 65 0.66 -8.86 11.52
N ILE A 66 1.16 -9.70 10.62
CA ILE A 66 1.41 -11.11 10.91
C ILE A 66 2.77 -11.31 11.60
N THR A 67 3.72 -10.38 11.41
CA THR A 67 5.09 -10.46 11.90
C THR A 67 5.20 -10.01 13.34
N TRP A 68 5.63 -10.91 14.22
CA TRP A 68 5.83 -10.58 15.63
C TRP A 68 6.94 -9.54 15.85
N SER A 69 8.02 -9.63 15.08
CA SER A 69 9.15 -8.70 15.16
C SER A 69 8.75 -7.26 14.80
N GLY A 70 7.93 -7.08 13.74
CA GLY A 70 7.38 -5.77 13.36
C GLY A 70 6.55 -5.15 14.47
N LEU A 71 5.61 -5.92 15.02
CA LEU A 71 4.73 -5.48 16.11
C LEU A 71 5.49 -5.17 17.40
N ALA A 72 6.51 -5.97 17.74
CA ALA A 72 7.37 -5.71 18.89
C ALA A 72 8.13 -4.38 18.73
N TYR A 73 8.60 -4.09 17.51
CA TYR A 73 9.22 -2.81 17.19
C TYR A 73 8.21 -1.65 17.28
N ALA A 74 7.01 -1.82 16.69
CA ALA A 74 5.95 -0.83 16.76
C ALA A 74 5.61 -0.47 18.22
N ARG A 75 5.45 -1.46 19.08
CA ARG A 75 5.19 -1.25 20.52
C ARG A 75 6.32 -0.51 21.25
N ARG A 76 7.58 -0.85 20.96
CA ARG A 76 8.74 -0.11 21.52
C ARG A 76 8.75 1.36 21.10
N ASN A 77 8.23 1.66 19.92
CA ASN A 77 8.09 3.03 19.42
C ASN A 77 6.79 3.74 19.87
N GLY A 78 6.05 3.15 20.82
CA GLY A 78 4.89 3.77 21.42
C GLY A 78 3.55 3.48 20.70
N GLU A 79 3.54 2.60 19.70
CA GLU A 79 2.29 2.17 19.05
C GLU A 79 1.54 1.18 19.93
N LYS A 80 0.48 1.67 20.60
CA LYS A 80 -0.28 0.86 21.56
C LYS A 80 -1.39 0.04 20.90
N LEU A 81 -1.98 0.54 19.80
CA LEU A 81 -3.12 -0.04 19.11
C LEU A 81 -2.66 -0.93 17.94
N VAL A 82 -1.84 -1.93 18.25
CA VAL A 82 -1.37 -2.93 17.27
C VAL A 82 -1.61 -4.34 17.77
N ALA A 83 -2.05 -5.22 16.85
CA ALA A 83 -2.35 -6.62 17.16
C ALA A 83 -1.79 -7.54 16.07
N ARG A 84 -1.50 -8.80 16.45
CA ARG A 84 -1.11 -9.83 15.50
C ARG A 84 -2.36 -10.44 14.89
N ALA A 85 -2.53 -10.28 13.56
CA ALA A 85 -3.62 -10.89 12.80
C ALA A 85 -3.23 -11.02 11.34
N SER A 86 -3.91 -11.93 10.62
CA SER A 86 -3.81 -12.04 9.18
C SER A 86 -4.78 -11.08 8.50
N ALA A 87 -4.36 -10.46 7.40
CA ALA A 87 -5.24 -9.68 6.55
C ALA A 87 -6.30 -10.54 5.84
N THR A 88 -6.04 -11.86 5.72
CA THR A 88 -7.00 -12.82 5.14
C THR A 88 -8.10 -13.27 6.12
N GLN A 89 -7.98 -12.89 7.40
CA GLN A 89 -8.96 -13.18 8.45
C GLN A 89 -8.89 -12.09 9.53
N LEU A 90 -9.61 -11.00 9.30
CA LEU A 90 -9.57 -9.84 10.19
C LEU A 90 -10.43 -10.06 11.44
N PRO A 91 -9.88 -9.89 12.68
CA PRO A 91 -10.58 -10.11 13.93
C PRO A 91 -11.51 -8.94 14.30
N PHE A 92 -12.21 -8.39 13.33
CA PHE A 92 -13.10 -7.25 13.53
C PHE A 92 -14.49 -7.54 12.97
N PRO A 93 -15.56 -6.96 13.55
CA PRO A 93 -16.89 -7.06 13.00
C PRO A 93 -17.01 -6.35 11.65
N ALA A 94 -18.01 -6.75 10.86
CA ALA A 94 -18.34 -6.09 9.61
C ALA A 94 -18.72 -4.61 9.84
N GLY A 95 -18.35 -3.74 8.89
CA GLY A 95 -18.73 -2.34 8.93
C GLY A 95 -18.10 -1.49 10.04
N LYS A 96 -16.96 -1.91 10.58
CA LYS A 96 -16.30 -1.26 11.73
C LYS A 96 -15.52 -0.01 11.37
N PHE A 97 -14.85 0.00 10.21
CA PHE A 97 -13.86 1.02 9.86
C PHE A 97 -14.38 2.00 8.81
N ASP A 98 -13.97 3.26 8.94
CA ASP A 98 -14.20 4.33 7.96
C ASP A 98 -13.19 4.28 6.82
N LEU A 99 -11.93 3.94 7.17
CA LEU A 99 -10.82 3.85 6.23
C LEU A 99 -9.97 2.62 6.54
N ILE A 100 -9.57 1.91 5.49
CA ILE A 100 -8.52 0.90 5.55
C ILE A 100 -7.34 1.36 4.70
N THR A 101 -6.12 1.13 5.20
CA THR A 101 -4.89 1.24 4.43
C THR A 101 -4.22 -0.12 4.32
N SER A 102 -3.60 -0.39 3.17
CA SER A 102 -2.77 -1.58 2.94
C SER A 102 -1.61 -1.19 2.05
N PHE A 103 -0.45 -1.03 2.67
CA PHE A 103 0.74 -0.52 2.01
C PHE A 103 1.79 -1.61 1.90
N ASP A 104 2.05 -2.03 0.66
CA ASP A 104 3.06 -3.04 0.32
C ASP A 104 2.84 -4.39 1.03
N VAL A 105 1.58 -4.88 1.04
CA VAL A 105 1.15 -6.16 1.63
C VAL A 105 0.69 -7.14 0.57
N LEU A 106 -0.22 -6.72 -0.32
CA LEU A 106 -0.89 -7.61 -1.28
C LEU A 106 0.08 -8.29 -2.24
N TYR A 107 1.23 -7.67 -2.52
CA TYR A 107 2.24 -8.26 -3.39
C TYR A 107 2.85 -9.58 -2.85
N ALA A 108 2.70 -9.83 -1.54
CA ALA A 108 3.19 -11.04 -0.89
C ALA A 108 2.18 -12.21 -0.92
N PHE A 109 0.99 -11.99 -1.45
CA PHE A 109 -0.10 -12.96 -1.50
C PHE A 109 -0.20 -13.63 -2.86
N ASP A 110 -0.57 -14.91 -2.85
CA ASP A 110 -1.10 -15.58 -4.03
C ASP A 110 -2.55 -15.14 -4.31
N ASP A 111 -3.17 -15.66 -5.37
CA ASP A 111 -4.51 -15.27 -5.79
C ASP A 111 -5.60 -15.56 -4.76
N GLU A 112 -5.47 -16.68 -4.03
CA GLU A 112 -6.44 -17.07 -3.01
C GLU A 112 -6.33 -16.18 -1.78
N MET A 113 -5.12 -15.96 -1.28
CA MET A 113 -4.83 -15.08 -0.14
C MET A 113 -5.21 -13.64 -0.44
N GLU A 114 -4.89 -13.13 -1.63
CA GLU A 114 -5.26 -11.77 -2.04
C GLU A 114 -6.78 -11.57 -2.06
N ARG A 115 -7.51 -12.51 -2.69
CA ARG A 115 -8.97 -12.48 -2.73
C ARG A 115 -9.57 -12.52 -1.32
N ALA A 116 -9.05 -13.39 -0.44
CA ALA A 116 -9.48 -13.48 0.94
C ALA A 116 -9.22 -12.15 1.68
N ALA A 117 -8.04 -11.57 1.54
CA ALA A 117 -7.69 -10.30 2.17
C ALA A 117 -8.56 -9.14 1.68
N LEU A 118 -8.79 -9.02 0.37
CA LEU A 118 -9.66 -7.97 -0.19
C LEU A 118 -11.11 -8.12 0.29
N ASN A 119 -11.63 -9.36 0.37
CA ASN A 119 -12.96 -9.64 0.90
C ASN A 119 -13.08 -9.27 2.38
N GLU A 120 -12.08 -9.57 3.20
CA GLU A 120 -12.06 -9.22 4.62
C GLU A 120 -11.97 -7.69 4.81
N MET A 121 -11.11 -7.00 4.04
CA MET A 121 -11.05 -5.54 4.04
C MET A 121 -12.40 -4.93 3.63
N TYR A 122 -13.04 -5.49 2.60
CA TYR A 122 -14.39 -5.07 2.20
C TYR A 122 -15.43 -5.32 3.30
N ARG A 123 -15.37 -6.48 3.96
CA ARG A 123 -16.31 -6.84 5.03
C ARG A 123 -16.25 -5.88 6.21
N VAL A 124 -15.05 -5.57 6.69
CA VAL A 124 -14.86 -4.73 7.88
C VAL A 124 -15.00 -3.23 7.61
N LEU A 125 -14.96 -2.78 6.35
CA LEU A 125 -15.32 -1.43 5.96
C LEU A 125 -16.83 -1.20 6.08
N ARG A 126 -17.23 -0.04 6.64
CA ARG A 126 -18.63 0.39 6.60
C ARG A 126 -19.08 0.71 5.17
N PRO A 127 -20.38 0.68 4.86
CA PRO A 127 -20.90 1.26 3.61
C PRO A 127 -20.43 2.72 3.48
N GLY A 128 -19.95 3.10 2.31
CA GLY A 128 -19.33 4.41 2.06
C GLY A 128 -17.89 4.56 2.56
N GLY A 129 -17.37 3.60 3.35
CA GLY A 129 -15.97 3.58 3.78
C GLY A 129 -15.01 3.41 2.62
N GLN A 130 -13.77 3.84 2.78
CA GLN A 130 -12.78 3.86 1.72
C GLN A 130 -11.56 3.00 2.04
N ILE A 131 -10.85 2.58 0.99
CA ILE A 131 -9.59 1.86 1.11
C ILE A 131 -8.52 2.55 0.29
N ILE A 132 -7.31 2.66 0.85
CA ILE A 132 -6.10 3.11 0.14
C ILE A 132 -5.13 1.95 0.09
N ILE A 133 -4.74 1.56 -1.12
CA ILE A 133 -3.79 0.47 -1.36
C ILE A 133 -2.59 1.01 -2.09
N ASN A 134 -1.38 0.61 -1.65
CA ASN A 134 -0.15 0.75 -2.40
C ASN A 134 0.43 -0.63 -2.66
N VAL A 135 0.83 -0.89 -3.91
CA VAL A 135 1.47 -2.16 -4.31
C VAL A 135 2.61 -1.91 -5.28
N ALA A 136 3.57 -2.83 -5.30
CA ALA A 136 4.63 -2.84 -6.30
C ALA A 136 4.05 -3.03 -7.71
N ALA A 137 4.53 -2.25 -8.67
CA ALA A 137 4.08 -2.29 -10.06
C ALA A 137 5.19 -2.71 -11.02
N LEU A 138 4.79 -3.11 -12.24
CA LEU A 138 5.66 -3.43 -13.36
C LEU A 138 6.57 -4.64 -13.12
N ASN A 139 6.18 -5.78 -13.63
CA ASN A 139 6.89 -7.05 -13.47
C ASN A 139 8.36 -7.01 -13.91
N PHE A 140 8.70 -6.19 -14.90
CA PHE A 140 10.08 -6.07 -15.36
C PHE A 140 11.02 -5.40 -14.33
N LEU A 141 10.49 -4.75 -13.29
CA LEU A 141 11.28 -4.18 -12.20
C LEU A 141 11.56 -5.17 -11.06
N LYS A 142 11.05 -6.41 -11.16
CA LYS A 142 11.31 -7.48 -10.16
C LYS A 142 12.81 -7.74 -10.08
N GLY A 143 13.36 -7.74 -8.88
CA GLY A 143 14.78 -7.94 -8.62
C GLY A 143 15.04 -8.67 -7.31
N ASN A 144 16.32 -8.86 -6.96
CA ASN A 144 16.72 -9.63 -5.77
C ASN A 144 16.09 -9.10 -4.45
N HIS A 145 15.91 -7.79 -4.34
CA HIS A 145 15.24 -7.19 -3.18
C HIS A 145 13.78 -7.62 -3.04
N SER A 146 13.11 -7.88 -4.17
CA SER A 146 11.74 -8.38 -4.21
C SER A 146 11.63 -9.78 -3.62
N VAL A 147 12.62 -10.64 -3.91
CA VAL A 147 12.68 -12.02 -3.38
C VAL A 147 12.90 -12.02 -1.87
N LEU A 148 13.79 -11.15 -1.36
CA LEU A 148 14.05 -11.00 0.08
C LEU A 148 12.84 -10.44 0.84
N GLY A 149 12.03 -9.58 0.18
CA GLY A 149 10.80 -9.02 0.72
C GLY A 149 9.58 -9.93 0.62
N GLY A 150 9.73 -11.17 0.11
CA GLY A 150 8.60 -12.09 -0.09
C GLY A 150 7.65 -11.66 -1.21
N GLU A 151 8.12 -10.87 -2.18
CA GLU A 151 7.30 -10.39 -3.29
C GLU A 151 6.97 -11.53 -4.25
N VAL A 152 5.73 -11.99 -4.23
CA VAL A 152 5.18 -13.02 -5.13
C VAL A 152 4.87 -12.40 -6.49
N ARG A 153 4.23 -11.22 -6.51
CA ARG A 153 3.73 -10.56 -7.72
C ARG A 153 3.96 -9.05 -7.73
N ARG A 154 3.85 -8.47 -8.90
CA ARG A 154 3.66 -7.04 -9.15
C ARG A 154 2.42 -6.84 -9.99
N TYR A 155 1.82 -5.70 -9.84
CA TYR A 155 0.54 -5.39 -10.45
C TYR A 155 0.68 -4.49 -11.68
N ASP A 156 -0.24 -4.66 -12.61
CA ASP A 156 -0.59 -3.61 -13.54
C ASP A 156 -1.90 -2.92 -13.11
N ARG A 157 -2.22 -1.81 -13.78
CA ARG A 157 -3.40 -1.00 -13.44
C ARG A 157 -4.71 -1.74 -13.71
N ALA A 158 -4.79 -2.52 -14.78
CA ALA A 158 -5.99 -3.23 -15.19
C ALA A 158 -6.27 -4.38 -14.22
N GLU A 159 -5.26 -5.19 -13.91
CA GLU A 159 -5.32 -6.30 -12.98
C GLU A 159 -5.80 -5.85 -11.59
N LEU A 160 -5.13 -4.85 -10.99
CA LEU A 160 -5.51 -4.37 -9.66
C LEU A 160 -6.92 -3.77 -9.63
N ARG A 161 -7.32 -3.06 -10.68
CA ARG A 161 -8.69 -2.55 -10.83
C ARG A 161 -9.70 -3.68 -10.87
N ASP A 162 -9.43 -4.73 -11.66
CA ASP A 162 -10.32 -5.88 -11.83
C ASP A 162 -10.52 -6.62 -10.49
N HIS A 163 -9.45 -6.88 -9.74
CA HIS A 163 -9.53 -7.50 -8.42
C HIS A 163 -10.40 -6.70 -7.44
N LEU A 164 -10.23 -5.38 -7.41
CA LEU A 164 -11.04 -4.50 -6.57
C LEU A 164 -12.52 -4.48 -6.98
N VAL A 165 -12.79 -4.39 -8.28
CA VAL A 165 -14.17 -4.39 -8.79
C VAL A 165 -14.86 -5.73 -8.54
N ARG A 166 -14.17 -6.86 -8.73
CA ARG A 166 -14.72 -8.19 -8.41
C ARG A 166 -15.01 -8.37 -6.92
N THR A 167 -14.27 -7.71 -6.04
CA THR A 167 -14.56 -7.69 -4.60
C THR A 167 -15.78 -6.82 -4.26
N GLY A 168 -16.22 -5.94 -5.17
CA GLY A 168 -17.35 -5.02 -4.98
C GLY A 168 -16.97 -3.57 -4.71
N PHE A 169 -15.69 -3.21 -4.78
CA PHE A 169 -15.24 -1.83 -4.63
C PHE A 169 -15.52 -0.99 -5.87
N THR A 170 -15.88 0.28 -5.66
CA THR A 170 -15.83 1.31 -6.70
C THR A 170 -14.47 1.99 -6.66
N VAL A 171 -13.69 1.86 -7.73
CA VAL A 171 -12.36 2.49 -7.83
C VAL A 171 -12.53 3.98 -8.15
N LEU A 172 -12.19 4.83 -7.18
CA LEU A 172 -12.29 6.28 -7.30
C LEU A 172 -11.07 6.90 -7.99
N ARG A 173 -9.89 6.32 -7.73
CA ARG A 173 -8.63 6.72 -8.33
C ARG A 173 -7.65 5.56 -8.37
N ILE A 174 -6.90 5.46 -9.46
CA ILE A 174 -5.76 4.56 -9.58
C ILE A 174 -4.67 5.27 -10.39
N THR A 175 -3.46 5.34 -9.84
CA THR A 175 -2.33 6.03 -10.46
C THR A 175 -1.03 5.30 -10.17
N TYR A 176 -0.10 5.37 -11.11
CA TYR A 176 1.28 5.01 -10.80
C TYR A 176 1.94 6.10 -9.95
N THR A 177 2.97 5.71 -9.20
CA THR A 177 3.85 6.59 -8.43
C THR A 177 5.31 6.23 -8.65
N ASN A 178 6.21 7.15 -8.29
CA ASN A 178 7.65 7.05 -8.52
C ASN A 178 8.03 7.10 -10.02
N PHE A 179 7.24 7.83 -10.81
CA PHE A 179 7.48 8.02 -12.24
C PHE A 179 8.81 8.77 -12.48
N THR A 180 9.07 9.85 -11.75
CA THR A 180 10.24 10.70 -11.92
C THR A 180 11.56 9.98 -11.67
N ILE A 181 11.56 8.98 -10.79
CA ILE A 181 12.75 8.18 -10.46
C ILE A 181 12.77 6.83 -11.18
N LEU A 182 11.73 6.50 -11.95
CA LEU A 182 11.62 5.22 -12.68
C LEU A 182 12.81 4.94 -13.60
N PRO A 183 13.33 5.91 -14.40
CA PRO A 183 14.48 5.67 -15.27
C PRO A 183 15.73 5.24 -14.46
N MET A 184 15.97 5.88 -13.32
CA MET A 184 17.07 5.51 -12.43
C MET A 184 16.89 4.10 -11.87
N VAL A 185 15.70 3.77 -11.37
CA VAL A 185 15.41 2.44 -10.82
C VAL A 185 15.54 1.37 -11.91
N ALA A 186 15.01 1.62 -13.11
CA ALA A 186 15.13 0.69 -14.25
C ALA A 186 16.59 0.50 -14.67
N GLY A 187 17.38 1.57 -14.74
CA GLY A 187 18.82 1.52 -15.07
C GLY A 187 19.62 0.70 -14.05
N ILE A 188 19.37 0.90 -12.76
CA ILE A 188 19.99 0.10 -11.69
C ILE A 188 19.63 -1.38 -11.85
N ARG A 189 18.35 -1.70 -12.09
CA ARG A 189 17.90 -3.09 -12.28
C ARG A 189 18.50 -3.74 -13.51
N PHE A 190 18.61 -2.98 -14.60
CA PHE A 190 19.28 -3.45 -15.84
C PHE A 190 20.76 -3.74 -15.61
N ALA A 191 21.48 -2.80 -14.97
CA ALA A 191 22.89 -2.99 -14.64
C ALA A 191 23.11 -4.21 -13.71
N GLN A 192 22.28 -4.40 -12.69
CA GLN A 192 22.34 -5.56 -11.81
C GLN A 192 22.16 -6.90 -12.56
N ARG A 193 21.28 -6.94 -13.56
CA ARG A 193 21.09 -8.13 -14.41
C ARG A 193 22.30 -8.44 -15.28
N LEU A 194 22.95 -7.40 -15.84
CA LEU A 194 24.15 -7.58 -16.69
C LEU A 194 25.36 -8.09 -15.91
N VAL A 195 25.55 -7.60 -14.69
CA VAL A 195 26.71 -7.95 -13.85
C VAL A 195 26.54 -9.29 -13.12
N GLY A 196 25.35 -9.91 -13.18
CA GLY A 196 25.07 -11.20 -12.53
C GLY A 196 25.21 -11.19 -11.02
N HIS A 197 25.19 -10.02 -10.40
CA HIS A 197 25.36 -9.87 -8.95
C HIS A 197 24.15 -10.46 -8.19
N ARG A 198 24.37 -11.60 -7.59
CA ARG A 198 23.37 -12.39 -6.86
C ARG A 198 23.20 -12.01 -5.38
N GLU A 199 24.08 -11.18 -4.83
CA GLU A 199 24.02 -10.81 -3.42
C GLU A 199 24.36 -9.35 -3.22
N SER A 200 23.33 -8.53 -3.01
CA SER A 200 23.47 -7.43 -2.09
C SER A 200 22.48 -7.67 -0.95
N THR A 201 22.96 -8.11 0.18
CA THR A 201 22.44 -7.80 1.50
C THR A 201 22.49 -6.29 1.71
N SER A 202 22.06 -5.51 0.72
CA SER A 202 22.03 -4.06 0.91
C SER A 202 20.87 -3.78 1.84
N GLU A 203 21.21 -3.66 3.11
CA GLU A 203 20.43 -2.86 4.04
C GLU A 203 19.95 -1.63 3.27
N MET A 204 18.68 -1.28 3.42
CA MET A 204 18.12 -0.10 2.78
C MET A 204 18.81 1.14 3.36
N SER A 205 20.00 1.47 2.82
CA SER A 205 20.82 2.57 3.30
C SER A 205 20.28 3.89 2.76
N VAL A 206 20.19 4.88 3.65
CA VAL A 206 19.84 6.24 3.22
C VAL A 206 20.97 6.78 2.33
N PRO A 207 20.68 7.23 1.11
CA PRO A 207 21.69 7.84 0.23
C PRO A 207 22.40 9.02 0.91
N SER A 208 23.55 9.46 0.36
CA SER A 208 24.21 10.66 0.83
C SER A 208 23.23 11.85 0.86
N ARG A 209 23.42 12.76 1.80
CA ARG A 209 22.49 13.89 2.02
C ARG A 209 22.11 14.63 0.75
N PRO A 210 23.05 15.01 -0.16
CA PRO A 210 22.68 15.73 -1.39
C PRO A 210 21.85 14.87 -2.35
N VAL A 211 22.18 13.58 -2.49
CA VAL A 211 21.43 12.64 -3.35
C VAL A 211 20.03 12.41 -2.80
N ASN A 212 19.91 12.17 -1.50
CA ASN A 212 18.61 11.98 -0.84
C ASN A 212 17.73 13.24 -0.96
N ALA A 213 18.31 14.43 -0.83
CA ALA A 213 17.59 15.70 -0.99
C ALA A 213 17.12 15.90 -2.45
N ALA A 214 17.97 15.65 -3.45
CA ALA A 214 17.62 15.75 -4.85
C ALA A 214 16.49 14.79 -5.23
N LEU A 215 16.57 13.51 -4.82
CA LEU A 215 15.51 12.53 -5.06
C LEU A 215 14.22 12.88 -4.32
N SER A 216 14.30 13.39 -3.07
CA SER A 216 13.14 13.91 -2.35
C SER A 216 12.46 15.08 -3.06
N ALA A 217 13.24 15.97 -3.68
CA ALA A 217 12.72 17.10 -4.45
C ALA A 217 11.99 16.62 -5.72
N LEU A 218 12.56 15.65 -6.46
CA LEU A 218 11.89 15.03 -7.61
C LEU A 218 10.53 14.42 -7.22
N LEU A 219 10.47 13.66 -6.12
CA LEU A 219 9.21 13.08 -5.65
C LEU A 219 8.24 14.15 -5.11
N ALA A 220 8.73 15.28 -4.62
CA ALA A 220 7.87 16.40 -4.23
C ALA A 220 7.21 17.06 -5.46
N VAL A 221 7.96 17.24 -6.56
CA VAL A 221 7.41 17.71 -7.83
C VAL A 221 6.36 16.73 -8.37
N GLU A 222 6.65 15.43 -8.36
CA GLU A 222 5.69 14.40 -8.74
C GLU A 222 4.44 14.44 -7.88
N SER A 223 4.58 14.61 -6.56
CA SER A 223 3.45 14.74 -5.65
C SER A 223 2.56 15.94 -5.98
N ALA A 224 3.15 17.06 -6.42
CA ALA A 224 2.38 18.21 -6.87
C ALA A 224 1.62 17.90 -8.17
N ALA A 225 2.26 17.26 -9.14
CA ALA A 225 1.62 16.83 -10.38
C ALA A 225 0.49 15.81 -10.14
N LEU A 226 0.67 14.88 -9.19
CA LEU A 226 -0.34 13.90 -8.82
C LEU A 226 -1.63 14.53 -8.25
N LYS A 227 -1.63 15.80 -7.83
CA LYS A 227 -2.86 16.47 -7.40
C LYS A 227 -3.82 16.75 -8.56
N VAL A 228 -3.30 16.89 -9.77
CA VAL A 228 -4.08 17.30 -10.96
C VAL A 228 -4.14 16.22 -12.04
N MET A 229 -3.23 15.25 -12.04
CA MET A 229 -3.19 14.20 -13.06
C MET A 229 -2.77 12.85 -12.48
N ASN A 230 -3.00 11.77 -13.24
CA ASN A 230 -2.49 10.44 -12.93
C ASN A 230 -1.23 10.16 -13.74
N MET A 231 -0.24 9.53 -13.10
CA MET A 231 0.98 9.12 -13.81
C MET A 231 0.70 7.89 -14.70
N PRO A 232 1.26 7.86 -15.92
CA PRO A 232 1.04 6.77 -16.86
C PRO A 232 1.85 5.51 -16.49
N LEU A 233 3.01 5.68 -15.84
CA LEU A 233 3.93 4.62 -15.43
C LEU A 233 4.55 4.95 -14.07
N GLY A 234 5.12 3.96 -13.40
CA GLY A 234 5.82 4.12 -12.12
C GLY A 234 6.12 2.78 -11.47
N SER A 235 7.00 2.77 -10.48
CA SER A 235 7.39 1.52 -9.81
C SER A 235 6.36 1.00 -8.80
N SER A 236 5.36 1.81 -8.47
CA SER A 236 4.25 1.42 -7.58
C SER A 236 2.91 1.89 -8.14
N LEU A 237 1.83 1.23 -7.72
CA LEU A 237 0.44 1.63 -7.95
C LEU A 237 -0.19 2.07 -6.64
N LEU A 238 -0.82 3.24 -6.67
CA LEU A 238 -1.57 3.81 -5.55
C LEU A 238 -3.04 3.91 -5.94
N VAL A 239 -3.91 3.36 -5.10
CA VAL A 239 -5.35 3.25 -5.35
C VAL A 239 -6.13 3.87 -4.20
N LEU A 240 -7.20 4.56 -4.53
CA LEU A 240 -8.31 4.92 -3.65
C LEU A 240 -9.56 4.26 -4.19
N ALA A 241 -10.22 3.43 -3.38
CA ALA A 241 -11.49 2.81 -3.72
C ALA A 241 -12.48 2.94 -2.56
N GLN A 242 -13.75 2.74 -2.85
CA GLN A 242 -14.85 2.92 -1.89
C GLN A 242 -15.76 1.70 -1.89
N LYS A 243 -16.19 1.28 -0.71
CA LYS A 243 -17.32 0.38 -0.54
C LYS A 243 -18.61 1.15 -0.83
N PRO A 244 -19.45 0.73 -1.81
CA PRO A 244 -20.71 1.40 -2.10
C PRO A 244 -21.62 1.54 -0.87
N LEU A 245 -22.45 2.56 -0.85
CA LEU A 245 -23.45 2.76 0.21
C LEU A 245 -24.55 1.69 0.20
N THR A 246 -24.92 1.23 -0.99
CA THR A 246 -25.84 0.13 -1.20
C THR A 246 -25.09 -1.05 -1.82
N PRO A 247 -25.36 -2.30 -1.43
CA PRO A 247 -24.84 -3.44 -2.15
C PRO A 247 -25.27 -3.35 -3.61
N HIS A 248 -24.34 -3.56 -4.56
CA HIS A 248 -24.73 -3.82 -5.93
C HIS A 248 -25.66 -5.04 -5.94
N SER A 249 -26.95 -4.84 -6.19
CA SER A 249 -27.81 -5.94 -6.59
C SER A 249 -27.18 -6.54 -7.85
N THR A 250 -26.69 -7.78 -7.74
CA THR A 250 -26.33 -8.59 -8.89
C THR A 250 -27.56 -8.63 -9.76
N VAL A 251 -27.53 -7.95 -10.91
CA VAL A 251 -28.55 -8.08 -11.94
C VAL A 251 -28.44 -9.52 -12.42
N ASN A 252 -29.27 -10.39 -11.84
CA ASN A 252 -29.57 -11.69 -12.42
C ASN A 252 -30.20 -11.42 -13.78
N CYS A 253 -29.43 -11.54 -14.85
CA CYS A 253 -29.98 -11.80 -16.16
C CYS A 253 -30.66 -13.18 -16.14
N SER A 254 -31.88 -13.22 -15.65
CA SER A 254 -32.76 -14.34 -15.89
C SER A 254 -33.00 -14.37 -17.40
N HIS A 255 -32.38 -15.30 -18.09
CA HIS A 255 -32.79 -15.71 -19.43
C HIS A 255 -34.22 -16.21 -19.32
N SER A 256 -35.16 -15.36 -19.67
CA SER A 256 -36.52 -15.79 -20.00
C SER A 256 -36.45 -16.58 -21.31
N THR A 257 -36.41 -17.89 -21.19
CA THR A 257 -36.76 -18.77 -22.29
C THR A 257 -38.25 -18.56 -22.58
N VAL A 258 -38.55 -17.85 -23.64
CA VAL A 258 -39.91 -17.85 -24.24
C VAL A 258 -40.00 -19.08 -25.11
N ASN A 259 -40.97 -19.93 -24.78
CA ASN A 259 -41.50 -21.00 -25.64
C ASN A 259 -42.15 -20.42 -26.89
#